data_8057fdcfaf3a0a3060767e49443fb3cc
#
_entry.id   8057fdcfaf3a0a3060767e49443fb3cc
#
_cell.length_a   1.000
_cell.length_b   1.000
_cell.length_c   1.000
_cell.angle_alpha   90.00
_cell.angle_beta   90.00
_cell.angle_gamma   90.00
#
_symmetry.space_group_name_H-M   'P 1'
#
loop_
_entity.id
_entity.type
_entity.pdbx_description
1 polymer ?
#
loop_
_entity_poly.entity_id
_entity_poly.type
_entity_poly.pdbx_seq_one_letter_code
_entity_poly.pdbx_strand_id
1 'polypeptide(L)'
;NEEDGIGNNGPVAATVKADISNNIKTRGTADNDSWTAGDAIGVYVTSAGNTKGTNVKYEYDRYGEFVSANPIYFRDNAEQTFSAYYPYIDDPNNDKFDEDGWLKNDWTIDYNKPSNTLLANDFLFASGAIASKASPMVNFTDLNNVGESLPEKDHRFKHKMSMIEFTVIAGEGIEASKSDLQSITLDKIKTQGKINVKTGATEVTGTSSLKTLPVTGFLTDVRVCKFILFPQQFENKELTISCSVLYNENTINNYTTKIPLPNGFEGGKKYTYTISVRNNSIVIGNASITGWGIGADNEFLDAEIE
;
A
#
# COMPACT_ATOMS: atom_id res chain seq x y z
N ASN A 1 9.00 -58.34 -14.70
CA ASN A 1 8.96 -57.61 -13.42
C ASN A 1 8.50 -56.19 -13.70
N GLU A 2 7.20 -56.01 -13.59
CA GLU A 2 6.59 -54.67 -13.55
C GLU A 2 6.94 -54.08 -12.18
N GLU A 3 7.79 -53.08 -12.14
CA GLU A 3 7.90 -52.19 -10.99
C GLU A 3 6.66 -51.30 -10.98
N ASP A 4 5.70 -51.66 -10.16
CA ASP A 4 4.61 -50.82 -9.76
C ASP A 4 5.19 -49.55 -9.09
N GLY A 5 5.25 -48.48 -9.87
CA GLY A 5 5.50 -47.14 -9.34
C GLY A 5 4.41 -46.80 -8.34
N ILE A 6 4.73 -46.88 -7.06
CA ILE A 6 3.89 -46.42 -5.98
C ILE A 6 3.76 -44.90 -6.17
N GLY A 7 2.74 -44.49 -6.95
CA GLY A 7 2.36 -43.09 -7.05
C GLY A 7 2.04 -42.59 -5.67
N ASN A 8 2.76 -41.56 -5.21
CA ASN A 8 2.51 -40.92 -3.95
C ASN A 8 1.12 -40.23 -4.00
N ASN A 9 0.09 -40.97 -3.62
CA ASN A 9 -1.31 -40.54 -3.66
C ASN A 9 -1.69 -39.65 -2.48
N GLY A 10 -0.72 -39.29 -1.63
CA GLY A 10 -0.93 -38.43 -0.49
C GLY A 10 -1.19 -36.98 -0.86
N PRO A 11 -1.71 -36.17 0.11
CA PRO A 11 -1.85 -34.73 -0.05
C PRO A 11 -0.49 -34.06 -0.31
N VAL A 12 -0.46 -33.05 -1.18
CA VAL A 12 0.73 -32.24 -1.50
C VAL A 12 0.55 -30.84 -0.96
N ALA A 13 1.55 -30.33 -0.23
CA ALA A 13 1.53 -28.99 0.31
C ALA A 13 1.67 -27.92 -0.80
N ALA A 14 0.85 -26.90 -0.73
CA ALA A 14 1.00 -25.71 -1.57
C ALA A 14 2.22 -24.90 -1.09
N THR A 15 3.08 -24.54 -2.01
CA THR A 15 4.14 -23.55 -1.83
C THR A 15 3.70 -22.23 -2.44
N VAL A 16 4.22 -21.11 -1.93
CA VAL A 16 3.80 -19.78 -2.38
C VAL A 16 5.00 -18.94 -2.75
N LYS A 17 4.92 -18.33 -3.93
CA LYS A 17 5.84 -17.29 -4.40
C LYS A 17 5.04 -16.04 -4.71
N ALA A 18 5.55 -14.88 -4.34
CA ALA A 18 4.85 -13.63 -4.52
C ALA A 18 5.81 -12.47 -4.77
N ASP A 19 5.36 -11.57 -5.63
CA ASP A 19 6.01 -10.28 -5.88
C ASP A 19 5.01 -9.15 -5.60
N ILE A 20 5.53 -7.98 -5.27
CA ILE A 20 4.75 -6.75 -5.16
C ILE A 20 4.84 -6.01 -6.49
N SER A 21 3.69 -5.59 -6.99
CA SER A 21 3.61 -4.78 -8.20
C SER A 21 4.27 -3.42 -7.97
N ASN A 22 5.29 -3.09 -8.74
CA ASN A 22 5.90 -1.78 -8.78
C ASN A 22 6.01 -1.28 -10.21
N ASN A 23 5.59 -0.05 -10.45
CA ASN A 23 5.83 0.65 -11.70
C ASN A 23 7.15 1.41 -11.59
N ILE A 24 8.18 0.90 -12.26
CA ILE A 24 9.46 1.55 -12.49
C ILE A 24 10.35 1.61 -11.23
N LYS A 25 11.50 0.95 -11.32
CA LYS A 25 12.64 1.17 -10.43
C LYS A 25 13.18 2.59 -10.62
N THR A 26 12.51 3.58 -10.05
CA THR A 26 13.13 4.87 -9.87
C THR A 26 14.14 4.75 -8.73
N ARG A 27 15.31 5.30 -8.91
CA ARG A 27 16.32 5.47 -7.84
C ARG A 27 15.74 6.43 -6.80
N GLY A 28 14.95 5.89 -5.87
CA GLY A 28 14.33 6.62 -4.80
C GLY A 28 14.03 5.70 -3.63
N THR A 29 13.71 6.28 -2.51
CA THR A 29 13.30 5.60 -1.28
C THR A 29 12.26 4.51 -1.56
N ALA A 30 12.46 3.33 -0.97
CA ALA A 30 11.56 2.19 -1.11
C ALA A 30 10.11 2.56 -0.75
N ASP A 31 9.19 2.27 -1.66
CA ASP A 31 7.76 2.53 -1.54
C ASP A 31 6.99 1.26 -1.14
N ASN A 32 7.59 0.41 -0.32
CA ASN A 32 7.04 -0.91 0.05
C ASN A 32 6.79 -1.82 -1.17
N ASP A 33 7.78 -1.95 -1.99
CA ASP A 33 7.71 -2.70 -3.25
C ASP A 33 8.48 -4.03 -3.21
N SER A 34 8.96 -4.42 -2.03
CA SER A 34 9.72 -5.65 -1.81
C SER A 34 9.43 -6.26 -0.45
N TRP A 35 9.49 -7.58 -0.38
CA TRP A 35 9.31 -8.33 0.86
C TRP A 35 10.57 -8.31 1.72
N THR A 36 10.33 -8.30 3.02
CA THR A 36 11.38 -8.43 4.04
C THR A 36 11.13 -9.71 4.85
N ALA A 37 12.18 -10.40 5.25
CA ALA A 37 12.05 -11.60 6.08
C ALA A 37 11.19 -11.33 7.33
N GLY A 38 10.18 -12.18 7.53
CA GLY A 38 9.17 -12.04 8.57
C GLY A 38 7.86 -11.40 8.11
N ASP A 39 7.81 -10.81 6.90
CA ASP A 39 6.54 -10.39 6.32
C ASP A 39 5.62 -11.60 6.16
N ALA A 40 4.36 -11.46 6.55
CA ALA A 40 3.40 -12.54 6.48
C ALA A 40 2.14 -12.14 5.73
N ILE A 41 1.63 -13.11 4.95
CA ILE A 41 0.41 -13.00 4.15
C ILE A 41 -0.63 -14.02 4.61
N GLY A 42 -1.90 -13.69 4.42
CA GLY A 42 -3.01 -14.63 4.60
C GLY A 42 -3.48 -15.15 3.25
N VAL A 43 -3.46 -16.47 3.06
CA VAL A 43 -3.80 -17.12 1.80
C VAL A 43 -5.14 -17.81 1.88
N TYR A 44 -5.96 -17.62 0.84
CA TYR A 44 -7.27 -18.23 0.67
C TYR A 44 -7.31 -19.11 -0.58
N VAL A 45 -7.96 -20.26 -0.47
CA VAL A 45 -8.47 -20.99 -1.63
C VAL A 45 -9.83 -20.42 -1.98
N THR A 46 -10.01 -19.90 -3.18
CA THR A 46 -11.23 -19.21 -3.62
C THR A 46 -12.14 -20.06 -4.48
N SER A 47 -11.63 -21.12 -5.08
CA SER A 47 -12.39 -22.09 -5.87
C SER A 47 -13.10 -23.12 -4.98
N ALA A 48 -14.21 -23.67 -5.48
CA ALA A 48 -14.88 -24.79 -4.83
C ALA A 48 -14.07 -26.08 -5.00
N GLY A 49 -14.21 -27.00 -4.07
CA GLY A 49 -13.56 -28.31 -4.16
C GLY A 49 -13.15 -28.87 -2.79
N ASN A 50 -12.35 -29.93 -2.80
CA ASN A 50 -11.90 -30.61 -1.60
C ASN A 50 -10.68 -29.95 -0.94
N THR A 51 -9.89 -29.19 -1.71
CA THR A 51 -8.79 -28.40 -1.18
C THR A 51 -9.34 -27.14 -0.52
N LYS A 52 -9.00 -26.92 0.74
CA LYS A 52 -9.51 -25.80 1.55
C LYS A 52 -8.35 -24.99 2.11
N GLY A 53 -8.56 -23.70 2.20
CA GLY A 53 -7.65 -22.77 2.85
C GLY A 53 -8.37 -21.45 3.12
N THR A 54 -8.38 -21.06 4.40
CA THR A 54 -8.99 -19.82 4.87
C THR A 54 -7.98 -19.13 5.77
N ASN A 55 -7.54 -17.93 5.38
CA ASN A 55 -6.59 -17.13 6.14
C ASN A 55 -5.36 -17.93 6.61
N VAL A 56 -4.79 -18.73 5.74
CA VAL A 56 -3.63 -19.55 6.07
C VAL A 56 -2.37 -18.68 6.04
N LYS A 57 -1.65 -18.63 7.14
CA LYS A 57 -0.42 -17.82 7.26
C LYS A 57 0.70 -18.44 6.43
N TYR A 58 1.29 -17.62 5.57
CA TYR A 58 2.58 -17.86 4.92
C TYR A 58 3.50 -16.69 5.25
N GLU A 59 4.73 -16.98 5.63
CA GLU A 59 5.72 -16.00 6.06
C GLU A 59 6.93 -16.01 5.12
N TYR A 60 7.36 -14.81 4.71
CA TYR A 60 8.50 -14.65 3.81
C TYR A 60 9.79 -14.99 4.52
N ASP A 61 10.53 -15.90 3.97
CA ASP A 61 11.85 -16.27 4.46
C ASP A 61 12.94 -15.41 3.83
N ARG A 62 14.16 -15.58 4.30
CA ARG A 62 15.32 -14.87 3.75
C ARG A 62 15.80 -15.41 2.40
N TYR A 63 15.22 -16.50 1.90
CA TYR A 63 15.61 -17.15 0.65
C TYR A 63 14.69 -16.80 -0.53
N GLY A 64 13.66 -15.99 -0.31
CA GLY A 64 12.76 -15.53 -1.36
C GLY A 64 11.49 -16.32 -1.52
N GLU A 65 11.11 -17.14 -0.52
CA GLU A 65 9.92 -17.96 -0.54
C GLU A 65 9.02 -17.67 0.65
N PHE A 66 7.72 -17.87 0.46
CA PHE A 66 6.74 -17.86 1.53
C PHE A 66 6.51 -19.28 2.03
N VAL A 67 6.71 -19.47 3.33
CA VAL A 67 6.59 -20.78 3.99
C VAL A 67 5.52 -20.73 5.08
N SER A 68 4.88 -21.88 5.31
CA SER A 68 3.84 -22.01 6.33
C SER A 68 4.13 -23.20 7.24
N ALA A 69 3.89 -23.01 8.56
CA ALA A 69 3.92 -24.10 9.52
C ALA A 69 2.74 -25.08 9.32
N ASN A 70 1.62 -24.58 8.79
CA ASN A 70 0.42 -25.36 8.50
C ASN A 70 -0.07 -25.04 7.08
N PRO A 71 0.61 -25.54 6.03
CA PRO A 71 0.32 -25.16 4.68
C PRO A 71 -1.04 -25.71 4.19
N ILE A 72 -1.54 -25.10 3.13
CA ILE A 72 -2.68 -25.63 2.38
C ILE A 72 -2.23 -26.90 1.68
N TYR A 73 -3.05 -27.96 1.73
CA TYR A 73 -2.78 -29.23 1.06
C TYR A 73 -3.78 -29.48 -0.07
N PHE A 74 -3.26 -29.78 -1.26
CA PHE A 74 -4.06 -30.29 -2.35
C PHE A 74 -4.53 -31.72 -2.04
N ARG A 75 -5.85 -31.90 -2.02
CA ARG A 75 -6.50 -33.18 -1.67
C ARG A 75 -6.81 -34.04 -2.89
N ASP A 76 -6.91 -33.43 -4.06
CA ASP A 76 -7.17 -34.08 -5.35
C ASP A 76 -6.38 -33.39 -6.47
N ASN A 77 -6.59 -33.81 -7.71
CA ASN A 77 -5.87 -33.28 -8.87
C ASN A 77 -6.53 -32.05 -9.51
N ALA A 78 -7.62 -31.52 -8.92
CA ALA A 78 -8.30 -30.35 -9.46
C ALA A 78 -7.43 -29.09 -9.31
N GLU A 79 -7.46 -28.26 -10.34
CA GLU A 79 -6.89 -26.93 -10.24
C GLU A 79 -7.66 -26.08 -9.23
N GLN A 80 -6.93 -25.31 -8.45
CA GLN A 80 -7.50 -24.40 -7.45
C GLN A 80 -7.07 -22.98 -7.74
N THR A 81 -7.93 -22.04 -7.42
CA THR A 81 -7.65 -20.61 -7.51
C THR A 81 -7.42 -20.04 -6.11
N PHE A 82 -6.48 -19.11 -6.03
CA PHE A 82 -6.01 -18.54 -4.77
C PHE A 82 -6.09 -17.03 -4.78
N SER A 83 -6.31 -16.46 -3.59
CA SER A 83 -6.08 -15.07 -3.28
C SER A 83 -5.25 -14.93 -2.02
N ALA A 84 -4.66 -13.75 -1.81
CA ALA A 84 -3.90 -13.47 -0.61
C ALA A 84 -3.90 -11.98 -0.29
N TYR A 85 -3.63 -11.65 0.96
CA TYR A 85 -3.54 -10.28 1.44
C TYR A 85 -2.36 -10.10 2.40
N TYR A 86 -1.91 -8.87 2.53
CA TYR A 86 -0.87 -8.42 3.45
C TYR A 86 -1.33 -7.12 4.14
N PRO A 87 -1.01 -6.90 5.42
CA PRO A 87 -0.33 -7.81 6.35
C PRO A 87 -1.27 -8.89 6.89
N TYR A 88 -0.72 -10.06 7.19
CA TYR A 88 -1.47 -11.14 7.83
C TYR A 88 -2.07 -10.70 9.16
N ILE A 89 -3.34 -10.99 9.35
CA ILE A 89 -4.07 -10.77 10.60
C ILE A 89 -4.41 -12.14 11.18
N ASP A 90 -3.85 -12.43 12.35
CA ASP A 90 -4.14 -13.67 13.04
C ASP A 90 -5.59 -13.67 13.57
N ASP A 91 -6.33 -14.72 13.25
CA ASP A 91 -7.74 -14.89 13.62
C ASP A 91 -8.01 -16.30 14.15
N PRO A 92 -7.42 -16.66 15.30
CA PRO A 92 -7.50 -18.02 15.84
C PRO A 92 -8.92 -18.42 16.25
N ASN A 93 -9.79 -17.47 16.55
CA ASN A 93 -11.15 -17.70 17.00
C ASN A 93 -12.21 -17.50 15.88
N ASN A 94 -11.79 -17.15 14.66
CA ASN A 94 -12.68 -16.79 13.54
C ASN A 94 -13.69 -15.69 13.89
N ASP A 95 -13.26 -14.68 14.63
CA ASP A 95 -14.11 -13.59 15.11
C ASP A 95 -13.72 -12.19 14.58
N LYS A 96 -12.56 -12.06 13.91
CA LYS A 96 -12.07 -10.78 13.40
C LYS A 96 -12.68 -10.36 12.06
N PHE A 97 -13.07 -11.33 11.23
CA PHE A 97 -13.66 -11.07 9.92
C PHE A 97 -15.10 -11.54 9.87
N ASP A 98 -15.93 -10.84 9.09
CA ASP A 98 -17.27 -11.32 8.74
C ASP A 98 -17.22 -12.38 7.63
N GLU A 99 -18.39 -12.92 7.25
CA GLU A 99 -18.50 -13.97 6.23
C GLU A 99 -18.02 -13.52 4.85
N ASP A 100 -18.14 -12.23 4.55
CA ASP A 100 -17.72 -11.62 3.28
C ASP A 100 -16.22 -11.27 3.25
N GLY A 101 -15.53 -11.36 4.39
CA GLY A 101 -14.10 -11.09 4.52
C GLY A 101 -13.75 -9.67 4.97
N TRP A 102 -14.74 -8.89 5.40
CA TRP A 102 -14.50 -7.59 6.00
C TRP A 102 -13.97 -7.71 7.42
N LEU A 103 -12.95 -6.91 7.74
CA LEU A 103 -12.50 -6.73 9.12
C LEU A 103 -13.63 -6.09 9.94
N LYS A 104 -14.02 -6.73 11.06
CA LYS A 104 -15.14 -6.25 11.89
C LYS A 104 -14.82 -4.97 12.65
N ASN A 105 -13.57 -4.86 13.14
CA ASN A 105 -13.09 -3.66 13.82
C ASN A 105 -12.36 -2.75 12.83
N ASP A 106 -12.54 -1.45 13.00
CA ASP A 106 -11.85 -0.49 12.17
C ASP A 106 -10.33 -0.57 12.34
N TRP A 107 -9.62 -0.49 11.23
CA TRP A 107 -8.19 -0.32 11.19
C TRP A 107 -7.88 1.18 11.23
N THR A 108 -7.07 1.59 12.20
CA THR A 108 -6.65 2.99 12.34
C THR A 108 -5.23 3.16 11.85
N ILE A 109 -5.03 4.12 10.94
CA ILE A 109 -3.69 4.49 10.48
C ILE A 109 -3.01 5.32 11.56
N ASP A 110 -1.81 4.91 11.94
CA ASP A 110 -0.98 5.60 12.92
C ASP A 110 0.11 6.42 12.23
N TYR A 111 -0.05 7.74 12.24
CA TYR A 111 0.91 8.68 11.67
C TYR A 111 2.06 9.06 12.59
N ASN A 112 2.02 8.66 13.86
CA ASN A 112 3.07 8.97 14.83
C ASN A 112 4.25 8.00 14.78
N LYS A 113 4.14 6.96 13.96
CA LYS A 113 5.23 6.00 13.78
C LYS A 113 6.35 6.55 12.90
N PRO A 114 7.60 6.19 13.16
CA PRO A 114 8.72 6.53 12.28
C PRO A 114 8.51 6.06 10.84
N SER A 115 9.18 6.70 9.89
CA SER A 115 9.01 6.47 8.44
C SER A 115 9.22 5.01 8.00
N ASN A 116 10.01 4.23 8.71
CA ASN A 116 10.19 2.80 8.47
C ASN A 116 8.96 1.95 8.81
N THR A 117 7.95 2.52 9.46
CA THR A 117 6.68 1.89 9.78
C THR A 117 5.53 2.29 8.84
N LEU A 118 5.81 3.04 7.77
CA LEU A 118 4.87 3.24 6.67
C LEU A 118 4.28 1.90 6.19
N LEU A 119 5.14 0.88 6.11
CA LEU A 119 4.76 -0.48 5.71
C LEU A 119 3.66 -1.08 6.58
N ALA A 120 3.61 -0.76 7.86
CA ALA A 120 2.60 -1.26 8.80
C ALA A 120 1.19 -0.68 8.53
N ASN A 121 1.10 0.39 7.74
CA ASN A 121 -0.16 1.01 7.34
C ASN A 121 -0.60 0.62 5.93
N ASP A 122 0.19 -0.18 5.22
CA ASP A 122 -0.13 -0.62 3.87
C ASP A 122 -1.06 -1.83 3.88
N PHE A 123 -1.86 -1.94 2.84
CA PHE A 123 -2.71 -3.09 2.58
C PHE A 123 -2.51 -3.53 1.13
N LEU A 124 -2.06 -4.76 0.96
CA LEU A 124 -1.79 -5.38 -0.34
C LEU A 124 -2.76 -6.54 -0.57
N PHE A 125 -3.13 -6.74 -1.82
CA PHE A 125 -4.00 -7.83 -2.21
C PHE A 125 -3.57 -8.43 -3.56
N ALA A 126 -3.65 -9.76 -3.65
CA ALA A 126 -3.38 -10.52 -4.86
C ALA A 126 -4.47 -11.56 -5.10
N SER A 127 -4.78 -11.85 -6.35
CA SER A 127 -5.80 -12.83 -6.72
C SER A 127 -5.52 -13.50 -8.06
N GLY A 128 -6.25 -14.58 -8.33
CA GLY A 128 -6.27 -15.24 -9.64
C GLY A 128 -5.14 -16.26 -9.86
N ALA A 129 -4.23 -16.45 -8.92
CA ALA A 129 -3.20 -17.48 -9.04
C ALA A 129 -3.83 -18.87 -9.06
N ILE A 130 -3.36 -19.73 -9.95
CA ILE A 130 -3.84 -21.09 -10.12
C ILE A 130 -2.71 -22.07 -9.78
N ALA A 131 -3.04 -23.12 -9.03
CA ALA A 131 -2.12 -24.20 -8.72
C ALA A 131 -2.89 -25.53 -8.58
N SER A 132 -2.16 -26.63 -8.61
CA SER A 132 -2.72 -27.98 -8.48
C SER A 132 -1.74 -28.91 -7.78
N LYS A 133 -2.19 -30.11 -7.47
CA LYS A 133 -1.31 -31.14 -6.89
C LYS A 133 -0.10 -31.45 -7.77
N ALA A 134 -0.28 -31.43 -9.08
CA ALA A 134 0.81 -31.68 -10.06
C ALA A 134 1.76 -30.47 -10.20
N SER A 135 1.26 -29.25 -9.91
CA SER A 135 2.01 -28.00 -9.97
C SER A 135 1.69 -27.16 -8.73
N PRO A 136 2.25 -27.52 -7.56
CA PRO A 136 1.79 -27.01 -6.27
C PRO A 136 2.27 -25.61 -5.89
N MET A 137 3.04 -24.94 -6.74
CA MET A 137 3.48 -23.57 -6.52
C MET A 137 2.37 -22.59 -6.87
N VAL A 138 1.89 -21.86 -5.87
CA VAL A 138 0.97 -20.73 -6.04
C VAL A 138 1.79 -19.50 -6.38
N ASN A 139 1.69 -19.02 -7.62
CA ASN A 139 2.47 -17.89 -8.10
C ASN A 139 1.63 -16.60 -8.08
N PHE A 140 1.82 -15.77 -7.06
CA PHE A 140 1.35 -14.39 -7.06
C PHE A 140 2.40 -13.50 -7.73
N THR A 141 2.67 -13.78 -8.99
CA THR A 141 3.71 -13.13 -9.80
C THR A 141 3.15 -12.66 -11.13
N ASP A 142 3.93 -11.94 -11.89
CA ASP A 142 3.57 -11.53 -13.25
C ASP A 142 3.90 -12.64 -14.23
N LEU A 143 2.87 -13.18 -14.87
CA LEU A 143 3.00 -14.24 -15.87
C LEU A 143 3.02 -13.71 -17.32
N ASN A 144 3.06 -12.39 -17.50
CA ASN A 144 3.20 -11.80 -18.83
C ASN A 144 4.56 -12.12 -19.44
N ASN A 145 4.56 -12.40 -20.73
CA ASN A 145 5.80 -12.48 -21.50
C ASN A 145 6.39 -11.08 -21.74
N VAL A 146 7.63 -11.04 -22.15
CA VAL A 146 8.29 -9.77 -22.49
C VAL A 146 7.50 -9.06 -23.60
N GLY A 147 7.05 -7.84 -23.33
CA GLY A 147 6.26 -7.02 -24.24
C GLY A 147 4.75 -7.25 -24.19
N GLU A 148 4.28 -8.22 -23.41
CA GLU A 148 2.87 -8.35 -23.05
C GLU A 148 2.49 -7.44 -21.88
N SER A 149 1.23 -7.01 -21.88
CA SER A 149 0.65 -6.27 -20.74
C SER A 149 -0.82 -6.67 -20.60
N LEU A 150 -1.04 -7.92 -20.15
CA LEU A 150 -2.36 -8.49 -19.93
C LEU A 150 -2.64 -8.51 -18.42
N PRO A 151 -3.58 -7.69 -17.93
CA PRO A 151 -3.88 -7.60 -16.48
C PRO A 151 -4.27 -8.94 -15.86
N GLU A 152 -4.93 -9.82 -16.62
CA GLU A 152 -5.36 -11.14 -16.18
C GLU A 152 -4.20 -12.12 -15.95
N LYS A 153 -3.00 -11.81 -16.45
CA LYS A 153 -1.77 -12.61 -16.23
C LYS A 153 -0.92 -12.03 -15.08
N ASP A 154 -1.23 -10.85 -14.61
CA ASP A 154 -0.53 -10.23 -13.50
C ASP A 154 -1.21 -10.55 -12.17
N HIS A 155 -0.66 -11.51 -11.45
CA HIS A 155 -1.17 -11.98 -10.16
C HIS A 155 -0.37 -11.42 -8.97
N ARG A 156 0.48 -10.41 -9.19
CA ARG A 156 1.25 -9.78 -8.12
C ARG A 156 0.35 -9.08 -7.11
N PHE A 157 0.86 -8.93 -5.90
CA PHE A 157 0.25 -8.09 -4.89
C PHE A 157 0.18 -6.64 -5.34
N LYS A 158 -0.96 -6.01 -5.18
CA LYS A 158 -1.22 -4.62 -5.52
C LYS A 158 -1.55 -3.82 -4.28
N HIS A 159 -1.04 -2.59 -4.21
CA HIS A 159 -1.38 -1.66 -3.15
C HIS A 159 -2.86 -1.27 -3.25
N LYS A 160 -3.56 -1.34 -2.12
CA LYS A 160 -4.98 -1.00 -2.04
C LYS A 160 -5.23 0.31 -1.29
N MET A 161 -4.22 0.81 -0.58
CA MET A 161 -4.22 2.13 0.04
C MET A 161 -3.74 3.18 -0.96
N SER A 162 -3.74 4.44 -0.56
CA SER A 162 -3.16 5.55 -1.31
C SER A 162 -1.89 6.04 -0.62
N MET A 163 -0.93 6.52 -1.38
CA MET A 163 0.28 7.16 -0.85
C MET A 163 0.31 8.63 -1.23
N ILE A 164 0.67 9.48 -0.29
CA ILE A 164 0.97 10.89 -0.55
C ILE A 164 2.43 11.16 -0.19
N GLU A 165 3.12 11.90 -1.05
CA GLU A 165 4.50 12.31 -0.85
C GLU A 165 4.61 13.82 -1.00
N PHE A 166 5.14 14.47 0.02
CA PHE A 166 5.48 15.89 -0.01
C PHE A 166 7.00 16.06 -0.03
N THR A 167 7.47 16.88 -0.96
CA THR A 167 8.83 17.42 -0.97
C THR A 167 8.76 18.88 -0.58
N VAL A 168 9.31 19.25 0.57
CA VAL A 168 9.27 20.64 1.08
C VAL A 168 10.61 21.30 0.84
N ILE A 169 10.59 22.45 0.19
CA ILE A 169 11.77 23.24 -0.17
C ILE A 169 11.61 24.71 0.25
N ALA A 170 12.74 25.38 0.46
CA ALA A 170 12.76 26.84 0.58
C ALA A 170 12.54 27.46 -0.80
N GLY A 171 11.52 28.28 -0.90
CA GLY A 171 11.21 29.06 -2.10
C GLY A 171 11.82 30.47 -2.06
N GLU A 172 11.32 31.32 -2.97
CA GLU A 172 11.78 32.69 -3.10
C GLU A 172 11.59 33.48 -1.79
N GLY A 173 12.63 34.20 -1.40
CA GLY A 173 12.62 35.07 -0.23
C GLY A 173 12.76 34.35 1.12
N ILE A 174 12.95 33.04 1.14
CA ILE A 174 13.18 32.25 2.34
C ILE A 174 14.67 31.92 2.50
N GLU A 175 15.21 32.22 3.65
CA GLU A 175 16.55 31.78 4.03
C GLU A 175 16.47 30.37 4.63
N ALA A 176 16.88 29.37 3.84
CA ALA A 176 16.71 27.96 4.17
C ALA A 176 17.36 27.55 5.50
N SER A 177 18.56 28.13 5.80
CA SER A 177 19.31 27.84 7.03
C SER A 177 18.64 28.38 8.31
N LYS A 178 17.68 29.28 8.18
CA LYS A 178 16.93 29.87 9.28
C LYS A 178 15.48 29.42 9.36
N SER A 179 15.06 28.55 8.45
CA SER A 179 13.68 28.11 8.32
C SER A 179 13.57 26.63 8.67
N ASP A 180 12.92 26.34 9.80
CA ASP A 180 12.73 24.98 10.32
C ASP A 180 11.27 24.58 10.17
N LEU A 181 11.02 23.58 9.33
CA LEU A 181 9.70 22.98 9.17
C LEU A 181 9.31 22.30 10.48
N GLN A 182 8.15 22.69 11.04
CA GLN A 182 7.64 22.14 12.29
C GLN A 182 6.59 21.04 12.05
N SER A 183 5.72 21.26 11.08
CA SER A 183 4.64 20.31 10.78
C SER A 183 4.03 20.53 9.41
N ILE A 184 3.40 19.46 8.90
CA ILE A 184 2.42 19.50 7.83
C ILE A 184 1.10 19.00 8.41
N THR A 185 0.01 19.72 8.15
CA THR A 185 -1.33 19.35 8.61
C THR A 185 -2.24 19.12 7.41
N LEU A 186 -2.93 18.00 7.39
CA LEU A 186 -3.99 17.68 6.44
C LEU A 186 -5.34 17.91 7.10
N ASP A 187 -6.22 18.66 6.46
CA ASP A 187 -7.55 18.92 6.97
C ASP A 187 -8.58 17.91 6.45
N LYS A 188 -9.54 17.59 7.29
CA LYS A 188 -10.68 16.69 6.98
C LYS A 188 -10.30 15.30 6.46
N ILE A 189 -9.24 14.76 7.02
CA ILE A 189 -8.78 13.39 6.73
C ILE A 189 -9.46 12.39 7.67
N LYS A 190 -9.95 11.30 7.11
CA LYS A 190 -10.38 10.12 7.86
C LYS A 190 -9.22 9.14 7.94
N THR A 191 -8.93 8.67 9.14
CA THR A 191 -7.80 7.77 9.43
C THR A 191 -8.23 6.36 9.81
N GLN A 192 -9.54 6.12 9.88
CA GLN A 192 -10.12 4.83 10.19
C GLN A 192 -10.79 4.24 8.97
N GLY A 193 -10.77 2.93 8.87
CA GLY A 193 -11.42 2.22 7.79
C GLY A 193 -11.42 0.72 7.98
N LYS A 194 -12.08 0.04 7.08
CA LYS A 194 -12.14 -1.40 7.00
C LYS A 194 -11.45 -1.89 5.75
N ILE A 195 -10.88 -3.07 5.84
CA ILE A 195 -10.31 -3.80 4.72
C ILE A 195 -11.07 -5.09 4.50
N ASN A 196 -11.20 -5.48 3.24
CA ASN A 196 -11.74 -6.78 2.87
C ASN A 196 -10.60 -7.69 2.39
N VAL A 197 -10.30 -8.71 3.16
CA VAL A 197 -9.17 -9.62 2.90
C VAL A 197 -9.46 -10.65 1.82
N LYS A 198 -10.72 -10.81 1.40
CA LYS A 198 -11.12 -11.71 0.30
C LYS A 198 -11.20 -11.01 -1.05
N THR A 199 -11.40 -9.70 -1.08
CA THR A 199 -11.60 -8.93 -2.33
C THR A 199 -10.57 -7.84 -2.55
N GLY A 200 -9.83 -7.43 -1.52
CA GLY A 200 -8.92 -6.29 -1.56
C GLY A 200 -9.61 -4.93 -1.47
N ALA A 201 -10.91 -4.89 -1.24
CA ALA A 201 -11.64 -3.64 -1.10
C ALA A 201 -11.30 -2.91 0.21
N THR A 202 -11.42 -1.60 0.20
CA THR A 202 -11.30 -0.75 1.39
C THR A 202 -12.53 0.13 1.54
N GLU A 203 -12.87 0.48 2.77
CA GLU A 203 -13.95 1.39 3.09
C GLU A 203 -13.49 2.31 4.22
N VAL A 204 -13.46 3.62 3.96
CA VAL A 204 -13.11 4.59 4.99
C VAL A 204 -14.30 4.79 5.93
N THR A 205 -14.02 4.86 7.23
CA THR A 205 -15.02 5.02 8.30
C THR A 205 -14.65 6.16 9.24
N GLY A 206 -15.46 6.38 10.27
CA GLY A 206 -15.21 7.39 11.27
C GLY A 206 -15.48 8.82 10.81
N THR A 207 -15.02 9.77 11.60
CA THR A 207 -15.16 11.21 11.34
C THR A 207 -13.87 11.79 10.79
N SER A 208 -14.00 12.77 9.91
CA SER A 208 -12.84 13.53 9.44
C SER A 208 -12.30 14.46 10.53
N SER A 209 -11.00 14.64 10.53
CA SER A 209 -10.30 15.49 11.49
C SER A 209 -9.06 16.12 10.88
N LEU A 210 -8.50 17.11 11.57
CA LEU A 210 -7.15 17.60 11.30
C LEU A 210 -6.14 16.52 11.68
N LYS A 211 -5.19 16.23 10.80
CA LYS A 211 -4.04 15.38 11.08
C LYS A 211 -2.74 16.14 10.86
N THR A 212 -1.99 16.28 11.93
CA THR A 212 -0.64 16.83 11.89
C THR A 212 0.35 15.71 11.69
N LEU A 213 1.16 15.83 10.66
CA LEU A 213 2.17 14.88 10.30
C LEU A 213 3.50 15.30 10.94
N PRO A 214 4.18 14.41 11.66
CA PRO A 214 5.41 14.74 12.38
C PRO A 214 6.59 14.82 11.41
N VAL A 215 6.71 15.95 10.75
CA VAL A 215 7.80 16.23 9.82
C VAL A 215 8.49 17.48 10.28
N THR A 216 9.76 17.38 10.68
CA THR A 216 10.54 18.50 11.18
C THR A 216 11.89 18.57 10.50
N GLY A 217 12.49 19.73 10.47
CA GLY A 217 13.86 19.98 10.07
C GLY A 217 14.05 21.22 9.21
N PHE A 218 15.30 21.68 9.16
CA PHE A 218 15.69 22.84 8.38
C PHE A 218 15.48 22.61 6.88
N LEU A 219 15.08 23.68 6.18
CA LEU A 219 14.86 23.66 4.72
C LEU A 219 16.13 23.75 3.89
N THR A 220 17.31 23.76 4.53
CA THR A 220 18.62 23.55 3.85
C THR A 220 18.70 22.19 3.16
N ASP A 221 18.05 21.20 3.75
CA ASP A 221 17.91 19.87 3.18
C ASP A 221 16.50 19.72 2.62
N VAL A 222 16.41 19.04 1.50
CA VAL A 222 15.10 18.68 0.93
C VAL A 222 14.40 17.73 1.90
N ARG A 223 13.18 18.10 2.35
CA ARG A 223 12.37 17.28 3.24
C ARG A 223 11.35 16.49 2.43
N VAL A 224 11.51 15.17 2.43
CA VAL A 224 10.59 14.24 1.78
C VAL A 224 9.79 13.51 2.84
N CYS A 225 8.48 13.55 2.72
CA CYS A 225 7.54 12.96 3.68
C CYS A 225 6.54 12.11 2.93
N LYS A 226 6.42 10.86 3.33
CA LYS A 226 5.50 9.89 2.72
C LYS A 226 4.49 9.41 3.75
N PHE A 227 3.22 9.34 3.34
CA PHE A 227 2.13 8.88 4.18
C PHE A 227 1.24 7.93 3.40
N ILE A 228 0.79 6.86 4.06
CA ILE A 228 -0.22 5.97 3.54
C ILE A 228 -1.57 6.40 4.11
N LEU A 229 -2.57 6.49 3.26
CA LEU A 229 -3.92 6.93 3.57
C LEU A 229 -4.94 5.92 3.05
N PHE A 230 -6.08 5.81 3.74
CA PHE A 230 -7.24 5.17 3.13
C PHE A 230 -7.70 5.94 1.90
N PRO A 231 -8.05 5.25 0.79
CA PRO A 231 -8.76 5.88 -0.30
C PRO A 231 -10.01 6.59 0.21
N GLN A 232 -10.19 7.85 -0.18
CA GLN A 232 -11.30 8.66 0.29
C GLN A 232 -11.58 9.84 -0.61
N GLN A 233 -12.84 10.26 -0.63
CA GLN A 233 -13.31 11.44 -1.31
C GLN A 233 -13.29 12.66 -0.37
N PHE A 234 -13.16 13.84 -0.95
CA PHE A 234 -13.23 15.10 -0.23
C PHE A 234 -14.49 15.88 -0.63
N GLU A 235 -15.14 16.47 0.36
CA GLU A 235 -16.14 17.50 0.14
C GLU A 235 -15.54 18.60 -0.73
N ASN A 236 -16.13 19.29 -1.56
CA ASN A 236 -15.58 20.32 -2.46
C ASN A 236 -14.43 19.84 -3.40
N LYS A 237 -14.09 18.55 -3.44
CA LYS A 237 -13.05 17.99 -4.30
C LYS A 237 -11.67 18.64 -4.13
N GLU A 238 -11.36 19.07 -2.92
CA GLU A 238 -10.10 19.71 -2.54
C GLU A 238 -9.58 19.17 -1.23
N LEU A 239 -8.24 19.06 -1.13
CA LEU A 239 -7.55 18.82 0.14
C LEU A 239 -6.95 20.13 0.63
N THR A 240 -7.26 20.52 1.86
CA THR A 240 -6.61 21.65 2.51
C THR A 240 -5.39 21.17 3.29
N ILE A 241 -4.24 21.76 3.00
CA ILE A 241 -2.99 21.50 3.70
C ILE A 241 -2.47 22.78 4.36
N SER A 242 -1.78 22.61 5.47
CA SER A 242 -1.11 23.71 6.18
C SER A 242 0.31 23.29 6.54
N CYS A 243 1.24 24.23 6.46
CA CYS A 243 2.60 24.08 6.96
C CYS A 243 2.86 25.08 8.08
N SER A 244 3.56 24.63 9.12
CA SER A 244 4.09 25.47 10.17
C SER A 244 5.61 25.52 10.08
N VAL A 245 6.17 26.71 9.97
CA VAL A 245 7.61 26.95 9.82
C VAL A 245 8.07 27.90 10.88
N LEU A 246 9.08 27.51 11.65
CA LEU A 246 9.77 28.39 12.60
C LEU A 246 10.88 29.12 11.85
N TYR A 247 10.79 30.46 11.82
CA TYR A 247 11.76 31.33 11.16
C TYR A 247 12.61 32.09 12.17
N ASN A 248 13.90 32.14 11.98
CA ASN A 248 14.85 32.84 12.87
C ASN A 248 14.74 32.47 14.36
N GLU A 249 14.41 31.22 14.67
CA GLU A 249 14.26 30.70 16.04
C GLU A 249 13.16 31.40 16.90
N ASN A 250 12.44 32.37 16.35
CA ASN A 250 11.53 33.20 17.12
C ASN A 250 10.13 33.37 16.53
N THR A 251 9.96 33.16 15.22
CA THR A 251 8.69 33.45 14.56
C THR A 251 8.12 32.20 13.91
N ILE A 252 6.92 31.81 14.33
CA ILE A 252 6.19 30.72 13.68
C ILE A 252 5.27 31.31 12.62
N ASN A 253 5.48 30.92 11.38
CA ASN A 253 4.60 31.23 10.26
C ASN A 253 3.76 30.00 9.91
N ASN A 254 2.44 30.22 9.81
CA ASN A 254 1.50 29.20 9.39
C ASN A 254 0.98 29.52 8.00
N TYR A 255 1.07 28.56 7.10
CA TYR A 255 0.65 28.71 5.72
C TYR A 255 -0.42 27.66 5.40
N THR A 256 -1.43 28.05 4.65
CA THR A 256 -2.51 27.15 4.24
C THR A 256 -2.74 27.28 2.75
N THR A 257 -2.95 26.16 2.08
CA THR A 257 -3.34 26.13 0.67
C THR A 257 -4.26 24.93 0.39
N LYS A 258 -4.85 24.92 -0.79
CA LYS A 258 -5.73 23.85 -1.23
C LYS A 258 -5.12 23.12 -2.43
N ILE A 259 -5.29 21.82 -2.46
CA ILE A 259 -4.89 20.97 -3.57
C ILE A 259 -6.16 20.43 -4.22
N PRO A 260 -6.41 20.70 -5.51
CA PRO A 260 -7.51 20.08 -6.23
C PRO A 260 -7.33 18.56 -6.28
N LEU A 261 -8.33 17.83 -5.82
CA LEU A 261 -8.42 16.37 -5.85
C LEU A 261 -9.84 15.95 -6.24
N PRO A 262 -10.20 16.09 -7.52
CA PRO A 262 -11.58 15.86 -7.97
C PRO A 262 -12.07 14.43 -7.74
N ASN A 263 -11.16 13.46 -7.72
CA ASN A 263 -11.47 12.05 -7.46
C ASN A 263 -11.03 11.60 -6.06
N GLY A 264 -10.62 12.52 -5.19
CA GLY A 264 -10.06 12.20 -3.88
C GLY A 264 -8.75 11.41 -3.96
N PHE A 265 -8.45 10.66 -2.91
CA PHE A 265 -7.37 9.66 -2.94
C PHE A 265 -7.93 8.32 -3.39
N GLU A 266 -7.39 7.81 -4.49
CA GLU A 266 -7.77 6.52 -5.07
C GLU A 266 -6.78 5.44 -4.64
N GLY A 267 -7.27 4.22 -4.42
CA GLY A 267 -6.45 3.09 -4.04
C GLY A 267 -5.43 2.72 -5.13
N GLY A 268 -4.22 2.37 -4.71
CA GLY A 268 -3.13 2.01 -5.62
C GLY A 268 -2.48 3.18 -6.34
N LYS A 269 -2.77 4.42 -5.94
CA LYS A 269 -2.15 5.61 -6.51
C LYS A 269 -1.22 6.32 -5.52
N LYS A 270 -0.18 6.93 -6.07
CA LYS A 270 0.79 7.78 -5.37
C LYS A 270 0.64 9.21 -5.85
N TYR A 271 0.43 10.10 -4.90
CA TYR A 271 0.24 11.53 -5.09
C TYR A 271 1.48 12.28 -4.62
N THR A 272 2.19 12.92 -5.53
CA THR A 272 3.46 13.61 -5.24
C THR A 272 3.31 15.10 -5.44
N TYR A 273 3.73 15.88 -4.44
CA TYR A 273 3.66 17.33 -4.46
C TYR A 273 4.96 17.95 -3.96
N THR A 274 5.39 19.04 -4.59
CA THR A 274 6.44 19.91 -4.06
C THR A 274 5.80 21.11 -3.38
N ILE A 275 6.14 21.34 -2.11
CA ILE A 275 5.73 22.50 -1.35
C ILE A 275 6.89 23.47 -1.30
N SER A 276 6.77 24.63 -1.97
CA SER A 276 7.72 25.73 -1.87
C SER A 276 7.25 26.69 -0.80
N VAL A 277 8.00 26.85 0.27
CA VAL A 277 7.73 27.81 1.33
C VAL A 277 8.27 29.18 0.90
N ARG A 278 7.43 30.20 0.88
CA ARG A 278 7.77 31.59 0.57
C ARG A 278 7.49 32.49 1.77
N ASN A 279 7.88 33.76 1.69
CA ASN A 279 7.70 34.69 2.82
C ASN A 279 6.26 34.75 3.34
N ASN A 280 5.25 34.79 2.47
CA ASN A 280 3.86 35.01 2.84
C ASN A 280 2.93 33.89 2.40
N SER A 281 3.44 32.82 1.81
CA SER A 281 2.62 31.75 1.24
C SER A 281 3.40 30.46 1.08
N ILE A 282 2.68 29.38 0.85
CA ILE A 282 3.21 28.15 0.25
C ILE A 282 2.65 27.99 -1.15
N VAL A 283 3.47 27.48 -2.04
CA VAL A 283 3.08 27.18 -3.41
C VAL A 283 3.25 25.68 -3.64
N ILE A 284 2.20 25.04 -4.14
CA ILE A 284 2.22 23.64 -4.54
C ILE A 284 2.63 23.59 -6.01
N GLY A 285 3.71 22.87 -6.29
CA GLY A 285 4.20 22.64 -7.65
C GLY A 285 4.50 21.17 -7.89
N ASN A 286 4.85 20.85 -9.14
CA ASN A 286 5.25 19.50 -9.55
C ASN A 286 4.31 18.40 -9.05
N ALA A 287 2.99 18.68 -9.12
CA ALA A 287 1.99 17.70 -8.76
C ALA A 287 1.98 16.54 -9.76
N SER A 288 2.05 15.32 -9.27
CA SER A 288 1.90 14.14 -10.12
C SER A 288 1.06 13.08 -9.41
N ILE A 289 0.27 12.36 -10.19
CA ILE A 289 -0.45 11.17 -9.74
C ILE A 289 0.08 10.02 -10.59
N THR A 290 0.70 9.04 -9.92
CA THR A 290 1.25 7.87 -10.59
C THR A 290 0.63 6.60 -10.01
N GLY A 291 0.71 5.48 -10.73
CA GLY A 291 0.38 4.19 -10.16
C GLY A 291 1.34 3.84 -9.02
N TRP A 292 0.77 3.41 -7.94
CA TRP A 292 1.51 2.73 -6.88
C TRP A 292 1.33 1.23 -7.09
N GLY A 293 1.99 0.74 -8.12
CA GLY A 293 1.81 -0.59 -8.69
C GLY A 293 1.33 -0.55 -10.15
N ILE A 294 1.13 -1.71 -10.78
CA ILE A 294 0.73 -1.82 -12.19
C ILE A 294 -0.70 -1.32 -12.40
N GLY A 295 -0.90 -0.61 -13.51
CA GLY A 295 -2.19 -0.31 -14.11
C GLY A 295 -2.74 1.08 -13.84
N ALA A 296 -1.94 1.99 -13.31
CA ALA A 296 -2.28 3.41 -13.38
C ALA A 296 -1.52 4.04 -14.55
N ASP A 297 -2.25 4.53 -15.54
CA ASP A 297 -1.69 5.41 -16.54
C ASP A 297 -1.09 6.64 -15.84
N ASN A 298 0.08 7.08 -16.29
CA ASN A 298 0.71 8.29 -15.78
C ASN A 298 -0.15 9.48 -16.20
N GLU A 299 -1.09 9.87 -15.37
CA GLU A 299 -1.77 11.15 -15.52
C GLU A 299 -0.90 12.23 -14.87
N PHE A 300 -0.19 12.97 -15.70
CA PHE A 300 0.43 14.22 -15.27
C PHE A 300 -0.68 15.27 -15.21
N LEU A 301 -1.03 15.66 -14.02
CA LEU A 301 -1.85 16.85 -13.82
C LEU A 301 -0.91 18.06 -13.74
N ASP A 302 -0.73 18.75 -14.84
CA ASP A 302 -0.21 20.12 -14.83
C ASP A 302 -1.27 20.99 -14.13
N ALA A 303 -1.22 21.04 -12.83
CA ALA A 303 -1.95 22.03 -12.07
C ALA A 303 -1.04 23.25 -11.91
N GLU A 304 -1.05 24.13 -12.89
CA GLU A 304 -0.68 25.52 -12.67
C GLU A 304 -1.76 26.10 -11.75
N ILE A 305 -1.40 26.29 -10.50
CA ILE A 305 -2.23 27.05 -9.55
C ILE A 305 -1.69 28.48 -9.60
N GLU A 306 -2.41 29.36 -10.27
CA GLU A 306 -2.21 30.81 -10.16
C GLU A 306 -2.57 31.34 -8.75
#